data_84641fdaf765d1d5960c25de62417a00
#
_entry.id   84641fdaf765d1d5960c25de62417a00
#
_cell.length_a   1.000
_cell.length_b   1.000
_cell.length_c   1.000
_cell.angle_alpha   90.00
_cell.angle_beta   90.00
_cell.angle_gamma   90.00
#
_symmetry.space_group_name_H-M   'P 1'
#
loop_
_entity.id
_entity.type
_entity.pdbx_description
1 polymer ?
#
loop_
_entity_poly.entity_id
_entity_poly.type
_entity_poly.pdbx_seq_one_letter_code
_entity_poly.pdbx_strand_id
1 'polypeptide(L)'
;MVNPQLKAVIEACDRAISQEDYDTLMDYYAEDALLVVQPERLVKGKENIRKSFLAIADYFQHRLVVTQGRMEILEGSDTALVIMETRLDIPTPEGGTTQVTRRATYVFRRQEQRWLCTVDNSYGTDLLDSPAR
;
A
#
# COMPACT_ATOMS: atom_id res chain seq x y z
N MET A 1 -17.19 -3.49 -12.94
CA MET A 1 -16.34 -2.64 -13.81
C MET A 1 -15.28 -1.93 -12.98
N VAL A 2 -14.04 -2.00 -13.42
CA VAL A 2 -12.94 -1.35 -12.68
C VAL A 2 -12.95 0.15 -12.98
N ASN A 3 -12.87 0.98 -11.93
CA ASN A 3 -12.76 2.42 -12.07
C ASN A 3 -11.37 2.76 -12.63
N PRO A 4 -11.27 3.25 -13.89
CA PRO A 4 -9.96 3.48 -14.50
C PRO A 4 -9.15 4.59 -13.82
N GLN A 5 -9.82 5.60 -13.26
CA GLN A 5 -9.14 6.67 -12.55
C GLN A 5 -8.47 6.16 -11.28
N LEU A 6 -9.20 5.36 -10.51
CA LEU A 6 -8.66 4.81 -9.26
C LEU A 6 -7.58 3.78 -9.55
N LYS A 7 -7.75 2.98 -10.60
CA LYS A 7 -6.71 2.02 -11.00
C LYS A 7 -5.42 2.75 -11.35
N ALA A 8 -5.52 3.87 -12.06
CA ALA A 8 -4.34 4.67 -12.42
C ALA A 8 -3.65 5.23 -11.18
N VAL A 9 -4.41 5.64 -10.17
CA VAL A 9 -3.84 6.11 -8.90
C VAL A 9 -3.05 4.98 -8.22
N ILE A 10 -3.61 3.78 -8.17
CA ILE A 10 -2.95 2.65 -7.54
C ILE A 10 -1.66 2.29 -8.28
N GLU A 11 -1.70 2.29 -9.61
CA GLU A 11 -0.51 2.03 -10.40
C GLU A 11 0.56 3.09 -10.20
N ALA A 12 0.16 4.36 -10.06
CA ALA A 12 1.09 5.43 -9.77
C ALA A 12 1.74 5.26 -8.39
N CYS A 13 0.97 4.80 -7.39
CA CYS A 13 1.50 4.51 -6.08
C CYS A 13 2.55 3.39 -6.13
N ASP A 14 2.26 2.33 -6.87
CA ASP A 14 3.20 1.21 -6.99
C ASP A 14 4.50 1.65 -7.64
N ARG A 15 4.41 2.48 -8.70
CA ARG A 15 5.61 3.02 -9.34
C ARG A 15 6.41 3.90 -8.39
N ALA A 16 5.73 4.75 -7.63
CA ALA A 16 6.40 5.64 -6.68
C ALA A 16 7.13 4.84 -5.60
N ILE A 17 6.51 3.77 -5.09
CA ILE A 17 7.15 2.91 -4.11
C ILE A 17 8.39 2.25 -4.69
N SER A 18 8.29 1.71 -5.90
CA SER A 18 9.42 1.02 -6.54
C SER A 18 10.55 1.96 -6.88
N GLN A 19 10.25 3.23 -7.14
CA GLN A 19 11.24 4.26 -7.45
C GLN A 19 11.70 5.02 -6.21
N GLU A 20 11.13 4.70 -5.05
CA GLU A 20 11.41 5.38 -3.78
C GLU A 20 11.10 6.88 -3.84
N ASP A 21 10.11 7.24 -4.64
CA ASP A 21 9.65 8.62 -4.77
C ASP A 21 8.50 8.86 -3.78
N TYR A 22 8.86 8.99 -2.51
CA TYR A 22 7.86 9.05 -1.44
C TYR A 22 7.13 10.39 -1.37
N ASP A 23 7.70 11.45 -1.90
CA ASP A 23 7.00 12.72 -1.97
C ASP A 23 5.79 12.62 -2.92
N THR A 24 6.00 12.00 -4.08
CA THR A 24 4.89 11.75 -5.02
C THR A 24 3.88 10.78 -4.41
N LEU A 25 4.36 9.73 -3.75
CA LEU A 25 3.47 8.75 -3.11
C LEU A 25 2.53 9.43 -2.11
N MET A 26 3.05 10.37 -1.32
CA MET A 26 2.25 11.04 -0.29
C MET A 26 1.14 11.91 -0.88
N ASP A 27 1.25 12.32 -2.13
CA ASP A 27 0.17 13.06 -2.80
C ASP A 27 -1.11 12.25 -2.92
N TYR A 28 -1.01 10.92 -2.83
CA TYR A 28 -2.16 10.03 -2.94
C TYR A 28 -2.70 9.57 -1.60
N TYR A 29 -2.19 10.10 -0.48
CA TYR A 29 -2.64 9.73 0.85
C TYR A 29 -3.37 10.89 1.52
N ALA A 30 -4.41 10.56 2.28
CA ALA A 30 -5.09 11.56 3.11
C ALA A 30 -4.19 11.98 4.26
N GLU A 31 -4.40 13.20 4.77
CA GLU A 31 -3.59 13.71 5.87
C GLU A 31 -3.66 12.83 7.12
N ASP A 32 -4.83 12.25 7.37
CA ASP A 32 -5.09 11.42 8.55
C ASP A 32 -5.07 9.92 8.22
N ALA A 33 -4.41 9.53 7.14
CA ALA A 33 -4.39 8.14 6.69
C ALA A 33 -3.79 7.21 7.74
N LEU A 34 -4.19 5.93 7.64
CA LEU A 34 -3.67 4.87 8.49
C LEU A 34 -2.96 3.84 7.61
N LEU A 35 -1.75 3.46 8.01
CA LEU A 35 -0.99 2.40 7.36
C LEU A 35 -0.85 1.24 8.33
N VAL A 36 -1.22 0.04 7.88
CA VAL A 36 -1.01 -1.19 8.63
C VAL A 36 0.22 -1.88 8.04
N VAL A 37 1.33 -1.82 8.77
CA VAL A 37 2.59 -2.42 8.32
C VAL A 37 2.60 -3.91 8.63
N GLN A 38 2.16 -4.27 9.83
CA GLN A 38 2.09 -5.64 10.30
C GLN A 38 1.18 -5.66 11.52
N PRO A 39 0.84 -6.85 12.05
CA PRO A 39 0.01 -6.91 13.27
C PRO A 39 0.62 -6.06 14.37
N GLU A 40 -0.23 -5.29 15.02
CA GLU A 40 0.14 -4.40 16.14
C GLU A 40 1.07 -3.25 15.75
N ARG A 41 1.34 -3.08 14.45
CA ARG A 41 2.16 -1.95 14.01
C ARG A 41 1.36 -1.10 13.05
N LEU A 42 0.66 -0.13 13.62
CA LEU A 42 -0.18 0.82 12.89
C LEU A 42 0.50 2.17 12.90
N VAL A 43 0.50 2.82 11.73
CA VAL A 43 1.14 4.12 11.57
C VAL A 43 0.07 5.10 11.12
N LYS A 44 -0.09 6.19 11.84
CA LYS A 44 -1.12 7.16 11.56
C LYS A 44 -0.53 8.50 11.15
N GLY A 45 -1.15 9.09 10.13
CA GLY A 45 -0.77 10.39 9.64
C GLY A 45 0.23 10.32 8.50
N LYS A 46 0.05 11.22 7.55
CA LYS A 46 0.79 11.22 6.29
C LYS A 46 2.32 11.30 6.52
N GLU A 47 2.77 12.16 7.42
CA GLU A 47 4.19 12.32 7.66
C GLU A 47 4.81 11.07 8.27
N ASN A 48 4.11 10.42 9.21
CA ASN A 48 4.60 9.19 9.82
C ASN A 48 4.59 8.03 8.82
N ILE A 49 3.61 8.02 7.91
CA ILE A 49 3.55 7.02 6.83
C ILE A 49 4.75 7.17 5.92
N ARG A 50 5.10 8.41 5.56
CA ARG A 50 6.28 8.69 4.74
C ARG A 50 7.54 8.14 5.39
N LYS A 51 7.71 8.40 6.69
CA LYS A 51 8.86 7.89 7.45
C LYS A 51 8.90 6.37 7.49
N SER A 52 7.71 5.75 7.56
CA SER A 52 7.63 4.28 7.56
C SER A 52 8.09 3.70 6.24
N PHE A 53 7.72 4.32 5.11
CA PHE A 53 8.19 3.85 3.81
C PHE A 53 9.71 3.99 3.67
N LEU A 54 10.27 5.07 4.20
CA LEU A 54 11.73 5.24 4.20
C LEU A 54 12.41 4.12 5.00
N ALA A 55 11.87 3.77 6.16
CA ALA A 55 12.40 2.70 6.98
C ALA A 55 12.26 1.34 6.31
N ILE A 56 11.14 1.10 5.62
CA ILE A 56 10.92 -0.14 4.87
C ILE A 56 11.95 -0.27 3.75
N ALA A 57 12.21 0.82 3.03
CA ALA A 57 13.19 0.82 1.96
C ALA A 57 14.59 0.47 2.50
N ASP A 58 14.97 1.07 3.62
CA ASP A 58 16.26 0.75 4.26
C ASP A 58 16.33 -0.71 4.68
N TYR A 59 15.26 -1.21 5.27
CA TYR A 59 15.21 -2.60 5.72
C TYR A 59 15.44 -3.59 4.57
N PHE A 60 14.88 -3.29 3.39
CA PHE A 60 15.04 -4.13 2.21
C PHE A 60 16.20 -3.69 1.31
N GLN A 61 17.11 -2.87 1.83
CA GLN A 61 18.33 -2.46 1.12
C GLN A 61 18.02 -1.78 -0.21
N HIS A 62 16.92 -1.01 -0.25
CA HIS A 62 16.49 -0.28 -1.46
C HIS A 62 16.24 -1.18 -2.66
N ARG A 63 15.87 -2.45 -2.42
CA ARG A 63 15.67 -3.45 -3.47
C ARG A 63 14.27 -4.01 -3.50
N LEU A 64 13.34 -3.35 -2.80
CA LEU A 64 11.95 -3.78 -2.80
C LEU A 64 11.28 -3.40 -4.12
N VAL A 65 10.66 -4.38 -4.79
CA VAL A 65 9.88 -4.13 -5.99
C VAL A 65 8.45 -4.57 -5.73
N VAL A 66 7.50 -3.66 -6.00
CA VAL A 66 6.08 -3.91 -5.78
C VAL A 66 5.39 -4.04 -7.14
N THR A 67 4.71 -5.17 -7.34
CA THR A 67 3.95 -5.41 -8.56
C THR A 67 2.54 -5.84 -8.16
N GLN A 68 1.53 -5.28 -8.81
CA GLN A 68 0.16 -5.67 -8.52
C GLN A 68 -0.24 -6.89 -9.35
N GLY A 69 -1.04 -7.77 -8.73
CA GLY A 69 -1.69 -8.88 -9.42
C GLY A 69 -3.15 -8.53 -9.68
N ARG A 70 -4.05 -9.45 -9.31
CA ARG A 70 -5.48 -9.23 -9.50
C ARG A 70 -5.99 -8.16 -8.55
N MET A 71 -6.97 -7.40 -9.01
CA MET A 71 -7.52 -6.28 -8.27
C MET A 71 -9.03 -6.25 -8.40
N GLU A 72 -9.71 -6.02 -7.29
CA GLU A 72 -11.14 -5.78 -7.26
C GLU A 72 -11.39 -4.43 -6.61
N ILE A 73 -12.20 -3.59 -7.25
CA ILE A 73 -12.55 -2.28 -6.73
C ILE A 73 -14.05 -2.26 -6.48
N LEU A 74 -14.42 -2.02 -5.23
CA LEU A 74 -15.82 -1.94 -4.81
C LEU A 74 -16.09 -0.48 -4.45
N GLU A 75 -16.77 0.22 -5.34
CA GLU A 75 -16.99 1.65 -5.21
C GLU A 75 -18.38 1.94 -4.63
N GLY A 76 -18.40 2.66 -3.50
CA GLY A 76 -19.60 3.28 -2.97
C GLY A 76 -19.73 4.68 -3.52
N SER A 77 -20.31 5.62 -2.77
CA SER A 77 -20.46 7.00 -3.26
C SER A 77 -19.09 7.69 -3.35
N ASP A 78 -18.56 8.11 -2.21
CA ASP A 78 -17.27 8.79 -2.17
C ASP A 78 -16.16 7.90 -1.61
N THR A 79 -16.42 6.61 -1.48
CA THR A 79 -15.50 5.65 -0.86
C THR A 79 -15.37 4.44 -1.75
N ALA A 80 -14.17 3.90 -1.85
CA ALA A 80 -13.91 2.67 -2.57
C ALA A 80 -13.07 1.74 -1.70
N LEU A 81 -13.46 0.46 -1.68
CA LEU A 81 -12.65 -0.60 -1.08
C LEU A 81 -11.92 -1.31 -2.21
N VAL A 82 -10.62 -1.41 -2.09
CA VAL A 82 -9.79 -2.11 -3.07
C VAL A 82 -9.22 -3.35 -2.42
N ILE A 83 -9.40 -4.48 -3.06
CA ILE A 83 -8.77 -5.74 -2.66
C ILE A 83 -7.80 -6.10 -3.77
N MET A 84 -6.53 -6.29 -3.43
CA MET A 84 -5.50 -6.40 -4.44
C MET A 84 -4.44 -7.41 -4.04
N GLU A 85 -4.06 -8.26 -5.01
CA GLU A 85 -2.87 -9.07 -4.83
C GLU A 85 -1.66 -8.20 -5.10
N THR A 86 -0.82 -8.06 -4.08
CA THR A 86 0.42 -7.31 -4.18
C THR A 86 1.58 -8.29 -4.12
N ARG A 87 2.43 -8.26 -5.12
CA ARG A 87 3.61 -9.11 -5.18
C ARG A 87 4.83 -8.28 -4.82
N LEU A 88 5.58 -8.78 -3.84
CA LEU A 88 6.75 -8.10 -3.33
C LEU A 88 7.98 -8.95 -3.64
N ASP A 89 8.92 -8.37 -4.38
CA ASP A 89 10.22 -9.00 -4.59
C ASP A 89 11.14 -8.51 -3.47
N ILE A 90 11.56 -9.45 -2.63
CA ILE A 90 12.29 -9.16 -1.40
C ILE A 90 13.70 -9.74 -1.52
N PRO A 91 14.76 -8.95 -1.27
CA PRO A 91 16.12 -9.49 -1.30
C PRO A 91 16.34 -10.52 -0.18
N THR A 92 17.10 -11.56 -0.50
CA THR A 92 17.49 -12.58 0.46
C THR A 92 18.92 -12.36 0.94
N PRO A 93 19.30 -12.92 2.10
CA PRO A 93 20.69 -12.81 2.59
C PRO A 93 21.72 -13.35 1.63
N GLU A 94 21.35 -14.30 0.77
CA GLU A 94 22.26 -14.93 -0.19
C GLU A 94 22.47 -14.09 -1.45
N GLY A 95 21.86 -12.91 -1.52
CA GLY A 95 21.98 -12.03 -2.68
C GLY A 95 20.95 -12.28 -3.77
N GLY A 96 20.04 -13.24 -3.57
CA GLY A 96 18.94 -13.48 -4.49
C GLY A 96 17.70 -12.68 -4.12
N THR A 97 16.56 -13.16 -4.64
CA THR A 97 15.26 -12.53 -4.38
C THR A 97 14.22 -13.60 -4.09
N THR A 98 13.32 -13.33 -3.18
CA THR A 98 12.14 -14.17 -2.98
C THR A 98 10.90 -13.34 -3.21
N GLN A 99 9.82 -13.98 -3.63
CA GLN A 99 8.56 -13.28 -3.90
C GLN A 99 7.54 -13.65 -2.84
N VAL A 100 6.90 -12.62 -2.28
CA VAL A 100 5.80 -12.77 -1.33
C VAL A 100 4.57 -12.13 -1.94
N THR A 101 3.43 -12.82 -1.84
CA THR A 101 2.16 -12.27 -2.31
C THR A 101 1.28 -11.98 -1.11
N ARG A 102 0.74 -10.76 -1.06
CA ARG A 102 -0.22 -10.34 -0.04
C ARG A 102 -1.55 -10.02 -0.71
N ARG A 103 -2.64 -10.22 0.02
CA ARG A 103 -3.96 -9.75 -0.40
C ARG A 103 -4.27 -8.50 0.40
N ALA A 104 -3.69 -7.41 -0.06
CA ALA A 104 -3.82 -6.11 0.58
C ALA A 104 -5.22 -5.55 0.41
N THR A 105 -5.64 -4.74 1.35
CA THR A 105 -6.93 -4.03 1.27
C THR A 105 -6.67 -2.55 1.49
N TYR A 106 -7.31 -1.74 0.66
CA TYR A 106 -7.14 -0.28 0.73
C TYR A 106 -8.51 0.36 0.76
N VAL A 107 -8.65 1.44 1.52
CA VAL A 107 -9.83 2.28 1.46
C VAL A 107 -9.42 3.63 0.88
N PHE A 108 -10.08 4.01 -0.21
CA PHE A 108 -9.89 5.32 -0.83
C PHE A 108 -11.13 6.16 -0.62
N ARG A 109 -10.92 7.44 -0.43
CA ARG A 109 -11.99 8.43 -0.33
C ARG A 109 -11.81 9.46 -1.43
N ARG A 110 -12.90 9.80 -2.10
CA ARG A 110 -12.86 10.88 -3.10
C ARG A 110 -13.05 12.22 -2.39
N GLN A 111 -12.06 13.07 -2.56
CA GLN A 111 -12.05 14.40 -1.95
C GLN A 111 -11.61 15.39 -3.02
N GLU A 112 -12.46 16.36 -3.31
CA GLU A 112 -12.18 17.37 -4.32
C GLU A 112 -11.80 16.74 -5.66
N GLN A 113 -12.57 15.73 -6.07
CA GLN A 113 -12.39 14.98 -7.31
C GLN A 113 -11.09 14.18 -7.39
N ARG A 114 -10.42 13.97 -6.26
CA ARG A 114 -9.23 13.15 -6.18
C ARG A 114 -9.49 11.97 -5.25
N TRP A 115 -8.95 10.83 -5.63
CA TRP A 115 -8.98 9.64 -4.78
C TRP A 115 -7.76 9.65 -3.88
N LEU A 116 -7.98 9.65 -2.57
CA LEU A 116 -6.91 9.62 -1.57
C LEU A 116 -7.04 8.37 -0.71
N CYS A 117 -5.92 7.71 -0.47
CA CYS A 117 -5.89 6.53 0.39
C CYS A 117 -6.06 6.95 1.84
N THR A 118 -7.07 6.41 2.52
CA THR A 118 -7.32 6.67 3.93
C THR A 118 -6.90 5.52 4.82
N VAL A 119 -6.99 4.29 4.32
CA VAL A 119 -6.48 3.11 5.02
C VAL A 119 -5.68 2.29 4.03
N ASP A 120 -4.42 2.08 4.36
CA ASP A 120 -3.53 1.23 3.58
C ASP A 120 -3.20 0.01 4.44
N ASN A 121 -3.92 -1.08 4.20
CA ASN A 121 -3.64 -2.34 4.87
C ASN A 121 -2.76 -3.19 3.95
N SER A 122 -1.49 -2.85 3.91
CA SER A 122 -0.51 -3.57 3.09
C SER A 122 -0.27 -4.99 3.59
N TYR A 123 -0.48 -5.23 4.88
CA TYR A 123 -0.36 -6.58 5.42
C TYR A 123 -1.45 -7.50 4.90
N GLY A 124 -2.65 -6.95 4.69
CA GLY A 124 -3.75 -7.66 4.06
C GLY A 124 -4.58 -8.48 5.03
N THR A 125 -5.30 -9.44 4.47
CA THR A 125 -6.23 -10.27 5.26
C THR A 125 -5.51 -11.23 6.20
N ASP A 126 -4.21 -11.41 6.06
CA ASP A 126 -3.41 -12.23 6.96
C ASP A 126 -3.40 -11.68 8.39
N LEU A 127 -3.88 -10.45 8.59
CA LEU A 127 -4.10 -9.92 9.93
C LEU A 127 -4.99 -10.84 10.78
N LEU A 128 -5.91 -11.56 10.15
CA LEU A 128 -6.81 -12.47 10.86
C LEU A 128 -6.09 -13.73 11.36
N ASP A 129 -4.92 -14.01 10.84
CA ASP A 129 -4.12 -15.17 11.24
C ASP A 129 -3.22 -14.87 12.43
N SER A 130 -3.21 -13.62 12.88
CA SER A 130 -2.39 -13.21 14.01
C SER A 130 -3.00 -13.70 15.32
N PRO A 131 -2.19 -13.94 16.36
CA PRO A 131 -2.75 -14.29 17.67
C PRO A 131 -3.71 -13.23 18.19
N ALA A 132 -4.69 -13.66 18.96
CA ALA A 132 -5.65 -12.74 19.58
C ALA A 132 -4.93 -11.75 20.48
N ARG A 133 -5.38 -10.50 20.45
CA ARG A 133 -4.81 -9.44 21.28
C ARG A 133 -5.52 -9.30 22.61
#